data_06c542ba6923c201fff6734eec5f8fb7
#
_entry.id   06c542ba6923c201fff6734eec5f8fb7
#
_cell.length_a   1.000
_cell.length_b   1.000
_cell.length_c   1.000
_cell.angle_alpha   90.00
_cell.angle_beta   90.00
_cell.angle_gamma   90.00
#
_symmetry.space_group_name_H-M   'P 1'
#
loop_
_entity.id
_entity.type
_entity.pdbx_description
1 polymer ?
#
loop_
_entity_poly.entity_id
_entity_poly.type
_entity_poly.pdbx_seq_one_letter_code
_entity_poly.pdbx_strand_id
1 'polypeptide(L)'
;MRDFIKFMLLNIGTWVLWFFIVGYLVTKIKDKYLEKDYLFTSLFGFEKDGTWFKKYLKIDKWKDRVPELGGYFGDGFEKRTVADAQSDQIKLFIRETRRAELAHWVMTAGWIFTTAFNPLWAIVFNLVFAHVVNFPCLIIQRYNRARLIKVLNYKN
;
A
#
# COMPACT_ATOMS: atom_id res chain seq x y z
N MET A 1 -6.60 -29.28 -20.71
CA MET A 1 -7.07 -29.11 -19.33
C MET A 1 -5.93 -29.12 -18.30
N ARG A 2 -5.07 -30.16 -18.30
CA ARG A 2 -3.94 -30.31 -17.35
C ARG A 2 -2.93 -29.13 -17.43
N ASP A 3 -2.60 -28.66 -18.61
CA ASP A 3 -1.65 -27.54 -18.80
C ASP A 3 -2.25 -26.19 -18.40
N PHE A 4 -3.54 -25.99 -18.60
CA PHE A 4 -4.25 -24.82 -18.12
C PHE A 4 -4.25 -24.74 -16.59
N ILE A 5 -4.49 -25.87 -15.92
CA ILE A 5 -4.45 -25.94 -14.44
C ILE A 5 -3.05 -25.61 -13.93
N LYS A 6 -2.00 -26.20 -14.54
CA LYS A 6 -0.61 -25.88 -14.19
C LYS A 6 -0.30 -24.40 -14.35
N PHE A 7 -0.73 -23.81 -15.46
CA PHE A 7 -0.57 -22.40 -15.74
C PHE A 7 -1.24 -21.52 -14.67
N MET A 8 -2.48 -21.83 -14.28
CA MET A 8 -3.21 -21.12 -13.22
C MET A 8 -2.50 -21.26 -11.87
N LEU A 9 -2.06 -22.48 -11.52
CA LEU A 9 -1.35 -22.73 -10.26
C LEU A 9 -0.02 -21.98 -10.18
N LEU A 10 0.74 -21.89 -11.29
CA LEU A 10 1.98 -21.11 -11.34
C LEU A 10 1.72 -19.61 -11.10
N ASN A 11 0.69 -19.06 -11.73
CA ASN A 11 0.34 -17.63 -11.49
C ASN A 11 -0.09 -17.38 -10.05
N ILE A 12 -1.01 -18.18 -9.52
CA ILE A 12 -1.47 -18.06 -8.13
C ILE A 12 -0.30 -18.24 -7.16
N GLY A 13 0.51 -19.27 -7.34
CA GLY A 13 1.67 -19.55 -6.50
C GLY A 13 2.69 -18.41 -6.51
N THR A 14 2.96 -17.81 -7.68
CA THR A 14 3.84 -16.64 -7.80
C THR A 14 3.30 -15.45 -7.01
N TRP A 15 2.01 -15.12 -7.12
CA TRP A 15 1.41 -14.02 -6.38
C TRP A 15 1.37 -14.26 -4.87
N VAL A 16 1.02 -15.47 -4.44
CA VAL A 16 1.02 -15.85 -3.02
C VAL A 16 2.43 -15.76 -2.44
N LEU A 17 3.41 -16.35 -3.13
CA LEU A 17 4.82 -16.30 -2.69
C LEU A 17 5.32 -14.85 -2.62
N TRP A 18 5.04 -14.05 -3.66
CA TRP A 18 5.43 -12.63 -3.70
C TRP A 18 4.80 -11.84 -2.56
N PHE A 19 3.52 -12.07 -2.26
CA PHE A 19 2.84 -11.47 -1.13
C PHE A 19 3.56 -11.72 0.20
N PHE A 20 3.91 -12.97 0.49
CA PHE A 20 4.61 -13.30 1.73
C PHE A 20 6.04 -12.74 1.77
N ILE A 21 6.77 -12.78 0.65
CA ILE A 21 8.12 -12.21 0.56
C ILE A 21 8.07 -10.70 0.84
N VAL A 22 7.22 -9.96 0.16
CA VAL A 22 7.10 -8.52 0.35
C VAL A 22 6.63 -8.19 1.77
N GLY A 23 5.59 -8.88 2.25
CA GLY A 23 5.10 -8.71 3.62
C GLY A 23 6.21 -8.88 4.64
N TYR A 24 7.02 -9.93 4.52
CA TYR A 24 8.17 -10.16 5.40
C TYR A 24 9.24 -9.08 5.25
N LEU A 25 9.64 -8.73 4.03
CA LEU A 25 10.73 -7.78 3.79
C LEU A 25 10.40 -6.38 4.32
N VAL A 26 9.16 -5.92 4.16
CA VAL A 26 8.78 -4.57 4.62
C VAL A 26 8.78 -4.44 6.14
N THR A 27 8.55 -5.54 6.89
CA THR A 27 8.69 -5.53 8.36
C THR A 27 10.14 -5.34 8.81
N LYS A 28 11.13 -5.64 7.95
CA LYS A 28 12.56 -5.47 8.24
C LYS A 28 13.08 -4.05 7.94
N ILE A 29 12.29 -3.20 7.32
CA ILE A 29 12.67 -1.81 7.07
C ILE A 29 12.73 -1.07 8.41
N LYS A 30 13.92 -0.57 8.77
CA LYS A 30 14.12 0.18 10.02
C LYS A 30 13.38 1.51 9.97
N ASP A 31 12.79 1.92 11.07
CA ASP A 31 12.01 3.15 11.22
C ASP A 31 12.73 4.41 10.74
N LYS A 32 14.04 4.49 10.96
CA LYS A 32 14.87 5.62 10.50
C LYS A 32 14.76 5.91 8.98
N TYR A 33 14.46 4.90 8.18
CA TYR A 33 14.25 5.04 6.73
C TYR A 33 12.82 5.46 6.38
N LEU A 34 11.91 5.45 7.35
CA LEU A 34 10.52 5.81 7.19
C LEU A 34 10.17 7.17 7.81
N GLU A 35 11.15 7.85 8.44
CA GLU A 35 10.95 9.16 9.06
C GLU A 35 10.76 10.29 8.04
N LYS A 36 11.37 10.15 6.85
CA LYS A 36 11.32 11.14 5.77
C LYS A 36 10.64 10.58 4.54
N ASP A 37 10.11 11.46 3.72
CA ASP A 37 9.59 11.09 2.41
C ASP A 37 10.75 10.87 1.43
N TYR A 38 10.64 9.84 0.62
CA TYR A 38 11.49 9.55 -0.52
C TYR A 38 10.71 9.74 -1.81
N LEU A 39 11.41 9.62 -2.97
CA LEU A 39 10.83 9.85 -4.28
C LEU A 39 9.43 9.21 -4.48
N PHE A 40 9.27 7.96 -4.07
CA PHE A 40 8.02 7.21 -4.24
C PHE A 40 6.97 7.46 -3.14
N THR A 41 7.37 7.97 -1.98
CA THR A 41 6.46 8.22 -0.85
C THR A 41 6.17 9.71 -0.64
N SER A 42 6.85 10.60 -1.36
CA SER A 42 6.62 12.03 -1.26
C SER A 42 5.20 12.42 -1.71
N LEU A 43 4.50 13.19 -0.89
CA LEU A 43 3.20 13.73 -1.26
C LEU A 43 3.37 14.88 -2.25
N PHE A 44 2.60 14.86 -3.32
CA PHE A 44 2.51 15.99 -4.25
C PHE A 44 1.88 17.20 -3.57
N GLY A 45 2.16 18.41 -4.08
CA GLY A 45 1.65 19.65 -3.50
C GLY A 45 0.12 19.67 -3.32
N PHE A 46 -0.63 19.11 -4.28
CA PHE A 46 -2.08 19.02 -4.25
C PHE A 46 -2.64 17.96 -3.28
N GLU A 47 -1.81 17.02 -2.81
CA GLU A 47 -2.22 15.96 -1.89
C GLU A 47 -2.09 16.34 -0.41
N LYS A 48 -1.26 17.36 -0.09
CA LYS A 48 -0.77 17.65 1.26
C LYS A 48 -1.83 17.87 2.34
N ASP A 49 -3.04 18.31 1.97
CA ASP A 49 -4.14 18.55 2.92
C ASP A 49 -5.20 17.45 2.90
N GLY A 50 -5.08 16.49 1.98
CA GLY A 50 -6.02 15.39 1.79
C GLY A 50 -7.34 15.77 1.09
N THR A 51 -7.58 17.07 0.79
CA THR A 51 -8.84 17.53 0.20
C THR A 51 -9.02 17.08 -1.23
N TRP A 52 -7.92 16.99 -1.99
CA TRP A 52 -7.92 16.48 -3.36
C TRP A 52 -8.52 15.06 -3.46
N PHE A 53 -8.11 14.16 -2.57
CA PHE A 53 -8.61 12.79 -2.53
C PHE A 53 -10.13 12.73 -2.27
N LYS A 54 -10.64 13.62 -1.39
CA LYS A 54 -12.09 13.71 -1.11
C LYS A 54 -12.86 14.26 -2.30
N LYS A 55 -12.35 15.34 -2.90
CA LYS A 55 -13.03 16.06 -3.97
C LYS A 55 -13.10 15.24 -5.25
N TYR A 56 -11.97 14.70 -5.70
CA TYR A 56 -11.85 14.05 -7.01
C TYR A 56 -12.03 12.53 -6.96
N LEU A 57 -11.47 11.87 -5.94
CA LEU A 57 -11.56 10.41 -5.83
C LEU A 57 -12.70 9.94 -4.93
N LYS A 58 -13.40 10.87 -4.25
CA LYS A 58 -14.50 10.54 -3.32
C LYS A 58 -14.11 9.44 -2.32
N ILE A 59 -12.86 9.49 -1.83
CA ILE A 59 -12.22 8.42 -1.07
C ILE A 59 -13.03 8.00 0.16
N ASP A 60 -13.71 8.93 0.81
CA ASP A 60 -14.55 8.66 1.98
C ASP A 60 -15.71 7.66 1.68
N LYS A 61 -16.06 7.46 0.39
CA LYS A 61 -17.16 6.56 0.00
C LYS A 61 -16.72 5.10 -0.12
N TRP A 62 -15.43 4.83 -0.33
CA TRP A 62 -14.98 3.49 -0.68
C TRP A 62 -13.76 2.98 0.12
N LYS A 63 -12.95 3.84 0.75
CA LYS A 63 -11.73 3.44 1.46
C LYS A 63 -11.97 2.36 2.52
N ASP A 64 -13.11 2.43 3.23
CA ASP A 64 -13.43 1.49 4.30
C ASP A 64 -13.92 0.12 3.79
N ARG A 65 -14.08 -0.03 2.45
CA ARG A 65 -14.41 -1.30 1.79
C ARG A 65 -13.17 -2.08 1.34
N VAL A 66 -12.00 -1.43 1.34
CA VAL A 66 -10.75 -2.09 0.96
C VAL A 66 -10.22 -2.86 2.16
N PRO A 67 -9.98 -4.18 2.02
CA PRO A 67 -9.47 -5.01 3.12
C PRO A 67 -8.11 -4.53 3.60
N GLU A 68 -7.93 -4.44 4.92
CA GLU A 68 -6.64 -4.15 5.53
C GLU A 68 -5.93 -5.47 5.88
N LEU A 69 -4.96 -5.84 5.06
CA LEU A 69 -4.16 -7.05 5.28
C LEU A 69 -2.90 -6.80 6.13
N GLY A 70 -2.63 -5.54 6.50
CA GLY A 70 -1.43 -5.16 7.28
C GLY A 70 -1.35 -5.83 8.66
N GLY A 71 -2.49 -6.13 9.28
CA GLY A 71 -2.55 -6.83 10.56
C GLY A 71 -1.99 -8.26 10.56
N TYR A 72 -1.81 -8.89 9.39
CA TYR A 72 -1.17 -10.21 9.28
C TYR A 72 0.35 -10.18 9.47
N PHE A 73 0.99 -9.03 9.30
CA PHE A 73 2.45 -8.89 9.32
C PHE A 73 2.99 -8.07 10.51
N GLY A 74 2.14 -7.56 11.36
CA GLY A 74 2.52 -6.77 12.53
C GLY A 74 1.32 -6.22 13.28
N ASP A 75 1.55 -5.57 14.42
CA ASP A 75 0.49 -4.94 15.21
C ASP A 75 -0.17 -3.80 14.40
N GLY A 76 -1.15 -4.18 13.60
CA GLY A 76 -1.96 -3.26 12.80
C GLY A 76 -2.68 -2.28 13.71
N PHE A 77 -2.47 -1.01 13.48
CA PHE A 77 -3.01 0.03 14.34
C PHE A 77 -4.49 0.31 14.02
N GLU A 78 -5.35 0.28 15.06
CA GLU A 78 -6.76 0.68 14.92
C GLU A 78 -6.90 2.18 14.63
N LYS A 79 -7.46 2.52 13.49
CA LYS A 79 -7.65 3.90 12.96
C LYS A 79 -8.57 4.79 13.81
N ARG A 80 -9.19 4.28 14.88
CA ARG A 80 -10.29 4.96 15.58
C ARG A 80 -9.87 6.11 16.50
N THR A 81 -8.57 6.25 16.84
CA THR A 81 -8.12 7.12 17.93
C THR A 81 -7.18 8.26 17.52
N VAL A 82 -7.17 8.71 16.25
CA VAL A 82 -6.23 9.75 15.78
C VAL A 82 -6.47 11.11 16.45
N ALA A 83 -7.71 11.43 16.82
CA ALA A 83 -8.03 12.73 17.43
C ALA A 83 -7.41 12.88 18.84
N ASP A 84 -7.38 11.78 19.61
CA ASP A 84 -6.85 11.75 20.98
C ASP A 84 -5.39 11.25 21.04
N ALA A 85 -4.81 10.86 19.91
CA ALA A 85 -3.46 10.34 19.84
C ALA A 85 -2.42 11.40 20.21
N GLN A 86 -1.43 11.00 21.00
CA GLN A 86 -0.27 11.85 21.28
C GLN A 86 0.57 12.06 20.00
N SER A 87 1.34 13.16 19.95
CA SER A 87 2.17 13.50 18.77
C SER A 87 3.08 12.36 18.30
N ASP A 88 3.62 11.56 19.22
CA ASP A 88 4.51 10.44 18.88
C ASP A 88 3.76 9.26 18.26
N GLN A 89 2.52 9.03 18.66
CA GLN A 89 1.65 8.04 18.00
C GLN A 89 1.31 8.47 16.57
N ILE A 90 1.05 9.76 16.34
CA ILE A 90 0.80 10.29 14.99
C ILE A 90 2.04 10.13 14.11
N LYS A 91 3.25 10.39 14.63
CA LYS A 91 4.51 10.16 13.90
C LYS A 91 4.70 8.68 13.57
N LEU A 92 4.38 7.77 14.50
CA LEU A 92 4.39 6.34 14.24
C LEU A 92 3.47 5.98 13.07
N PHE A 93 2.24 6.50 13.07
CA PHE A 93 1.29 6.26 11.97
C PHE A 93 1.78 6.77 10.62
N ILE A 94 2.37 7.95 10.61
CA ILE A 94 2.96 8.51 9.40
C ILE A 94 4.04 7.56 8.85
N ARG A 95 4.89 6.98 9.70
CA ARG A 95 5.87 5.96 9.29
C ARG A 95 5.20 4.71 8.72
N GLU A 96 4.17 4.21 9.41
CA GLU A 96 3.46 3.00 8.96
C GLU A 96 2.71 3.21 7.63
N THR A 97 2.18 4.41 7.36
CA THR A 97 1.63 4.70 6.03
C THR A 97 2.70 4.67 4.93
N ARG A 98 3.94 5.11 5.22
CA ARG A 98 5.07 5.02 4.27
C ARG A 98 5.48 3.57 4.06
N ARG A 99 5.57 2.77 5.13
CA ARG A 99 5.87 1.34 5.06
C ARG A 99 4.86 0.61 4.18
N ALA A 100 3.58 0.84 4.42
CA ALA A 100 2.50 0.23 3.65
C ALA A 100 2.50 0.70 2.18
N GLU A 101 2.76 1.97 1.91
CA GLU A 101 2.89 2.50 0.55
C GLU A 101 4.04 1.81 -0.20
N LEU A 102 5.21 1.69 0.42
CA LEU A 102 6.35 0.97 -0.16
C LEU A 102 6.02 -0.50 -0.43
N ALA A 103 5.32 -1.17 0.51
CA ALA A 103 4.85 -2.54 0.30
C ALA A 103 4.01 -2.66 -0.98
N HIS A 104 3.05 -1.77 -1.17
CA HIS A 104 2.18 -1.80 -2.35
C HIS A 104 2.91 -1.45 -3.65
N TRP A 105 3.90 -0.54 -3.63
CA TRP A 105 4.76 -0.29 -4.79
C TRP A 105 5.55 -1.55 -5.18
N VAL A 106 6.17 -2.22 -4.21
CA VAL A 106 6.93 -3.45 -4.46
C VAL A 106 5.99 -4.59 -4.89
N MET A 107 4.80 -4.69 -4.27
CA MET A 107 3.77 -5.66 -4.68
C MET A 107 3.35 -5.45 -6.13
N THR A 108 3.16 -4.21 -6.55
CA THR A 108 2.80 -3.89 -7.93
C THR A 108 3.83 -4.43 -8.93
N ALA A 109 5.12 -4.43 -8.58
CA ALA A 109 6.19 -4.95 -9.44
C ALA A 109 6.16 -6.49 -9.61
N GLY A 110 5.36 -7.22 -8.84
CA GLY A 110 5.29 -8.70 -8.87
C GLY A 110 4.95 -9.31 -10.22
N TRP A 111 4.23 -8.57 -11.09
CA TRP A 111 3.90 -9.02 -12.45
C TRP A 111 5.15 -9.34 -13.28
N ILE A 112 6.30 -8.69 -12.98
CA ILE A 112 7.56 -8.92 -13.70
C ILE A 112 7.98 -10.38 -13.63
N PHE A 113 7.79 -11.04 -12.48
CA PHE A 113 8.14 -12.47 -12.34
C PHE A 113 7.26 -13.37 -13.19
N THR A 114 6.05 -12.95 -13.50
CA THR A 114 5.13 -13.73 -14.32
C THR A 114 5.54 -13.75 -15.81
N THR A 115 6.43 -12.83 -16.24
CA THR A 115 6.91 -12.78 -17.63
C THR A 115 7.73 -14.01 -18.01
N ALA A 116 8.35 -14.68 -17.03
CA ALA A 116 9.21 -15.83 -17.27
C ALA A 116 8.48 -17.06 -17.85
N PHE A 117 7.14 -17.15 -17.65
CA PHE A 117 6.38 -18.35 -18.04
C PHE A 117 5.02 -18.04 -18.67
N ASN A 118 4.67 -16.77 -18.83
CA ASN A 118 3.38 -16.35 -19.35
C ASN A 118 3.47 -15.86 -20.80
N PRO A 119 2.47 -16.14 -21.64
CA PRO A 119 2.31 -15.50 -22.94
C PRO A 119 1.92 -14.01 -22.74
N LEU A 120 2.12 -13.19 -23.78
CA LEU A 120 1.95 -11.73 -23.71
C LEU A 120 0.59 -11.30 -23.15
N TRP A 121 -0.51 -11.93 -23.55
CA TRP A 121 -1.84 -11.60 -23.05
C TRP A 121 -1.97 -11.79 -21.54
N ALA A 122 -1.34 -12.85 -20.99
CA ALA A 122 -1.36 -13.13 -19.56
C ALA A 122 -0.42 -12.20 -18.78
N ILE A 123 0.69 -11.76 -19.39
CA ILE A 123 1.56 -10.72 -18.82
C ILE A 123 0.77 -9.41 -18.67
N VAL A 124 0.06 -9.00 -19.73
CA VAL A 124 -0.80 -7.80 -19.69
C VAL A 124 -1.89 -7.94 -18.64
N PHE A 125 -2.51 -9.12 -18.52
CA PHE A 125 -3.50 -9.38 -17.46
C PHE A 125 -2.89 -9.24 -16.07
N ASN A 126 -1.71 -9.84 -15.81
CA ASN A 126 -1.01 -9.73 -14.51
C ASN A 126 -0.58 -8.29 -14.21
N LEU A 127 -0.13 -7.53 -15.20
CA LEU A 127 0.17 -6.11 -15.08
C LEU A 127 -1.06 -5.31 -14.63
N VAL A 128 -2.18 -5.48 -15.32
CA VAL A 128 -3.44 -4.80 -14.98
C VAL A 128 -3.91 -5.23 -13.59
N PHE A 129 -3.91 -6.53 -13.30
CA PHE A 129 -4.26 -7.08 -11.99
C PHE A 129 -3.44 -6.46 -10.87
N ALA A 130 -2.10 -6.41 -11.02
CA ALA A 130 -1.20 -5.82 -10.03
C ALA A 130 -1.58 -4.38 -9.70
N HIS A 131 -1.88 -3.58 -10.71
CA HIS A 131 -2.26 -2.18 -10.53
C HIS A 131 -3.66 -2.04 -9.91
N VAL A 132 -4.65 -2.76 -10.42
CA VAL A 132 -6.04 -2.70 -9.91
C VAL A 132 -6.11 -3.06 -8.43
N VAL A 133 -5.34 -4.06 -7.98
CA VAL A 133 -5.34 -4.50 -6.58
C VAL A 133 -4.56 -3.53 -5.68
N ASN A 134 -3.42 -3.00 -6.13
CA ASN A 134 -2.53 -2.21 -5.25
C ASN A 134 -2.81 -0.69 -5.28
N PHE A 135 -3.29 -0.12 -6.39
CA PHE A 135 -3.55 1.32 -6.49
C PHE A 135 -4.54 1.86 -5.45
N PRO A 136 -5.67 1.20 -5.17
CA PRO A 136 -6.56 1.66 -4.12
C PRO A 136 -5.86 1.77 -2.76
N CYS A 137 -5.02 0.77 -2.44
CA CYS A 137 -4.26 0.76 -1.20
C CYS A 137 -3.24 1.91 -1.15
N LEU A 138 -2.49 2.13 -2.25
CA LEU A 138 -1.56 3.26 -2.39
C LEU A 138 -2.27 4.60 -2.14
N ILE A 139 -3.42 4.82 -2.77
CA ILE A 139 -4.22 6.03 -2.61
C ILE A 139 -4.65 6.22 -1.15
N ILE A 140 -5.10 5.15 -0.49
CA ILE A 140 -5.51 5.19 0.92
C ILE A 140 -4.33 5.58 1.83
N GLN A 141 -3.16 4.99 1.63
CA GLN A 141 -1.99 5.31 2.47
C GLN A 141 -1.54 6.76 2.28
N ARG A 142 -1.52 7.28 1.06
CA ARG A 142 -1.21 8.68 0.78
C ARG A 142 -2.23 9.63 1.41
N TYR A 143 -3.51 9.35 1.26
CA TYR A 143 -4.59 10.11 1.91
C TYR A 143 -4.48 10.11 3.43
N ASN A 144 -4.27 8.95 4.04
CA ASN A 144 -4.12 8.83 5.48
C ASN A 144 -2.92 9.65 5.98
N ARG A 145 -1.76 9.55 5.28
CA ARG A 145 -0.57 10.32 5.63
C ARG A 145 -0.79 11.82 5.52
N ALA A 146 -1.44 12.30 4.45
CA ALA A 146 -1.77 13.72 4.30
C ALA A 146 -2.60 14.25 5.48
N ARG A 147 -3.60 13.49 5.92
CA ARG A 147 -4.42 13.84 7.09
C ARG A 147 -3.64 13.82 8.40
N LEU A 148 -2.80 12.82 8.60
CA LEU A 148 -1.98 12.68 9.81
C LEU A 148 -0.99 13.84 9.94
N ILE A 149 -0.32 14.23 8.85
CA ILE A 149 0.60 15.37 8.81
C ILE A 149 -0.16 16.66 9.17
N LYS A 150 -1.36 16.84 8.60
CA LYS A 150 -2.21 17.99 8.93
C LYS A 150 -2.54 18.06 10.42
N VAL A 151 -2.96 16.94 11.02
CA VAL A 151 -3.25 16.85 12.46
C VAL A 151 -2.00 17.14 13.31
N LEU A 152 -0.85 16.58 12.92
CA LEU A 152 0.41 16.82 13.64
C LEU A 152 0.80 18.31 13.64
N ASN A 153 0.65 18.99 12.49
CA ASN A 153 0.96 20.42 12.37
C ASN A 153 0.01 21.33 13.17
N TYR A 154 -1.20 20.87 13.49
CA TYR A 154 -2.13 21.61 14.36
C TYR A 154 -1.83 21.41 15.87
N LYS A 155 -1.11 20.34 16.22
CA LYS A 155 -0.77 20.02 17.62
C LYS A 155 0.58 20.60 18.07
N ASN A 156 1.43 21.02 17.11
CA ASN A 156 2.69 21.71 17.36
C ASN A 156 2.55 23.22 17.21
#